data_7bf02284ec1383a8933106b58658aa28
#
_entry.id   7bf02284ec1383a8933106b58658aa28
#
_cell.length_a   1.000
_cell.length_b   1.000
_cell.length_c   1.000
_cell.angle_alpha   90.00
_cell.angle_beta   90.00
_cell.angle_gamma   90.00
#
_symmetry.space_group_name_H-M   'P 1'
#
loop_
_entity.id
_entity.type
_entity.pdbx_description
1 polymer ?
#
loop_
_entity_poly.entity_id
_entity_poly.type
_entity_poly.pdbx_seq_one_letter_code
_entity_poly.pdbx_strand_id
1 'polypeptide(L)'
;IMLGAACAVKWNSMFVLATMGIVSVAWDVSARRLAGAGRAAWWSILKDGVPAFLYLVVVGAATYLASWGRWLSSYSTMTFGKGWGGPRADPGLAKVVGTPLAALWDYHVQMYNFHTGDYMMHQTHAYSAHPAGWLIMQRPIGIDAVNDIKPGQDGCDAVGDTCLRVISGMGTPVLWWMAAIALAAGIVWWIAGRDWRFTLPIVAMASTW
;
A
#
# COMPACT_ATOMS: atom_id res chain seq x y z
N ILE A 1 -2.28 -1.01 15.55
CA ILE A 1 -1.12 -0.10 15.49
C ILE A 1 -0.33 -0.35 14.20
N MET A 2 0.26 -1.53 14.01
CA MET A 2 1.15 -1.78 12.84
C MET A 2 0.51 -1.51 11.49
N LEU A 3 -0.75 -1.89 11.29
CA LEU A 3 -1.49 -1.62 10.05
C LEU A 3 -1.74 -0.12 9.85
N GLY A 4 -2.02 0.63 10.91
CA GLY A 4 -2.14 2.09 10.83
C GLY A 4 -0.81 2.77 10.49
N ALA A 5 0.29 2.30 11.08
CA ALA A 5 1.63 2.78 10.73
C ALA A 5 2.00 2.44 9.28
N ALA A 6 1.63 1.24 8.80
CA ALA A 6 1.82 0.87 7.39
C ALA A 6 1.04 1.79 6.44
N CYS A 7 -0.20 2.16 6.79
CA CYS A 7 -0.99 3.15 6.04
C CYS A 7 -0.33 4.54 6.03
N ALA A 8 0.39 4.91 7.10
CA ALA A 8 1.13 6.16 7.16
C ALA A 8 2.36 6.17 6.23
N VAL A 9 2.92 5.01 5.92
CA VAL A 9 4.01 4.87 4.94
C VAL A 9 3.46 4.88 3.52
N LYS A 10 2.41 4.12 3.26
CA LYS A 10 1.81 4.03 1.91
C LYS A 10 0.33 3.64 1.98
N TRP A 11 -0.52 4.37 1.28
CA TRP A 11 -1.96 4.18 1.31
C TRP A 11 -2.46 2.83 0.80
N ASN A 12 -1.71 2.16 -0.08
CA ASN A 12 -2.10 0.82 -0.51
C ASN A 12 -2.17 -0.20 0.65
N SER A 13 -1.54 0.09 1.80
CA SER A 13 -1.69 -0.72 3.02
C SER A 13 -3.13 -0.75 3.56
N MET A 14 -4.02 0.15 3.11
CA MET A 14 -5.45 0.09 3.42
C MET A 14 -6.11 -1.18 2.85
N PHE A 15 -5.65 -1.66 1.70
CA PHE A 15 -6.13 -2.93 1.13
C PHE A 15 -5.73 -4.11 2.02
N VAL A 16 -4.51 -4.10 2.54
CA VAL A 16 -4.04 -5.11 3.51
C VAL A 16 -4.86 -5.05 4.79
N LEU A 17 -5.12 -3.85 5.32
CA LEU A 17 -5.95 -3.67 6.51
C LEU A 17 -7.36 -4.21 6.31
N ALA A 18 -8.00 -3.86 5.19
CA ALA A 18 -9.33 -4.36 4.83
C ALA A 18 -9.36 -5.89 4.70
N THR A 19 -8.37 -6.46 4.00
CA THR A 19 -8.22 -7.90 3.83
C THR A 19 -8.07 -8.62 5.17
N MET A 20 -7.18 -8.14 6.05
CA MET A 20 -6.98 -8.73 7.37
C MET A 20 -8.23 -8.64 8.23
N GLY A 21 -9.02 -7.55 8.11
CA GLY A 21 -10.32 -7.43 8.76
C GLY A 21 -11.31 -8.48 8.28
N ILE A 22 -11.46 -8.64 6.98
CA ILE A 22 -12.37 -9.63 6.39
C ILE A 22 -11.95 -11.06 6.75
N VAL A 23 -10.67 -11.37 6.63
CA VAL A 23 -10.13 -12.70 6.92
C VAL A 23 -10.31 -13.05 8.40
N SER A 24 -10.07 -12.13 9.33
CA SER A 24 -10.25 -12.40 10.75
C SER A 24 -11.69 -12.76 11.09
N VAL A 25 -12.67 -12.00 10.58
CA VAL A 25 -14.09 -12.29 10.80
C VAL A 25 -14.51 -13.59 10.11
N ALA A 26 -14.05 -13.84 8.89
CA ALA A 26 -14.32 -15.09 8.18
C ALA A 26 -13.74 -16.31 8.93
N TRP A 27 -12.58 -16.14 9.52
CA TRP A 27 -11.95 -17.15 10.37
C TRP A 27 -12.80 -17.47 11.60
N ASP A 28 -13.27 -16.46 12.31
CA ASP A 28 -14.11 -16.63 13.49
C ASP A 28 -15.44 -17.30 13.16
N VAL A 29 -16.10 -16.91 12.08
CA VAL A 29 -17.30 -17.60 11.56
C VAL A 29 -17.01 -19.07 11.29
N SER A 30 -15.90 -19.35 10.60
CA SER A 30 -15.51 -20.71 10.25
C SER A 30 -15.19 -21.56 11.47
N ALA A 31 -14.45 -21.02 12.44
CA ALA A 31 -14.11 -21.70 13.70
C ALA A 31 -15.38 -22.06 14.50
N ARG A 32 -16.34 -21.13 14.62
CA ARG A 32 -17.61 -21.39 15.30
C ARG A 32 -18.47 -22.43 14.59
N ARG A 33 -18.46 -22.45 13.25
CA ARG A 33 -19.17 -23.49 12.47
C ARG A 33 -18.56 -24.86 12.70
N LEU A 34 -17.24 -24.98 12.71
CA LEU A 34 -16.53 -26.21 13.03
C LEU A 34 -16.80 -26.69 14.46
N ALA A 35 -16.96 -25.75 15.40
CA ALA A 35 -17.35 -26.04 16.79
C ALA A 35 -18.84 -26.40 16.97
N GLY A 36 -19.61 -26.53 15.88
CA GLY A 36 -21.00 -26.97 15.93
C GLY A 36 -22.07 -25.87 16.08
N ALA A 37 -21.68 -24.59 15.99
CA ALA A 37 -22.63 -23.49 16.14
C ALA A 37 -23.64 -23.34 14.97
N GLY A 38 -23.49 -24.10 13.90
CA GLY A 38 -24.39 -24.09 12.76
C GLY A 38 -24.63 -22.66 12.20
N ARG A 39 -25.93 -22.31 12.03
CA ARG A 39 -26.31 -20.96 11.54
C ARG A 39 -26.01 -19.85 12.53
N ALA A 40 -25.92 -20.13 13.83
CA ALA A 40 -25.59 -19.14 14.84
C ALA A 40 -24.13 -18.60 14.70
N ALA A 41 -23.27 -19.33 13.99
CA ALA A 41 -21.91 -18.85 13.68
C ALA A 41 -21.91 -17.51 12.92
N TRP A 42 -22.94 -17.20 12.15
CA TRP A 42 -23.05 -15.93 11.42
C TRP A 42 -23.19 -14.70 12.33
N TRP A 43 -23.59 -14.88 13.59
CA TRP A 43 -23.56 -13.81 14.59
C TRP A 43 -22.15 -13.32 14.90
N SER A 44 -21.10 -14.10 14.52
CA SER A 44 -19.71 -13.65 14.61
C SER A 44 -19.44 -12.38 13.79
N ILE A 45 -20.17 -12.15 12.70
CA ILE A 45 -20.03 -10.92 11.90
C ILE A 45 -20.25 -9.69 12.79
N LEU A 46 -21.22 -9.73 13.70
CA LEU A 46 -21.44 -8.63 14.64
C LEU A 46 -20.60 -8.77 15.90
N LYS A 47 -20.56 -9.97 16.50
CA LYS A 47 -19.93 -10.23 17.78
C LYS A 47 -18.42 -10.08 17.77
N ASP A 48 -17.78 -10.53 16.68
CA ASP A 48 -16.34 -10.51 16.50
C ASP A 48 -15.94 -9.41 15.51
N GLY A 49 -16.79 -9.10 14.53
CA GLY A 49 -16.55 -8.06 13.54
C GLY A 49 -16.53 -6.64 14.11
N VAL A 50 -17.39 -6.34 15.10
CA VAL A 50 -17.36 -5.02 15.74
C VAL A 50 -16.06 -4.80 16.52
N PRO A 51 -15.60 -5.70 17.40
CA PRO A 51 -14.28 -5.58 18.02
C PRO A 51 -13.14 -5.54 16.99
N ALA A 52 -13.18 -6.38 15.96
CA ALA A 52 -12.18 -6.37 14.90
C ALA A 52 -12.11 -5.00 14.20
N PHE A 53 -13.26 -4.41 13.88
CA PHE A 53 -13.33 -3.06 13.32
C PHE A 53 -12.72 -2.03 14.27
N LEU A 54 -13.07 -2.05 15.55
CA LEU A 54 -12.52 -1.11 16.53
C LEU A 54 -11.00 -1.23 16.64
N TYR A 55 -10.46 -2.44 16.73
CA TYR A 55 -9.01 -2.64 16.86
C TYR A 55 -8.25 -2.41 15.54
N LEU A 56 -8.78 -2.81 14.42
CA LEU A 56 -8.07 -2.68 13.14
C LEU A 56 -8.26 -1.30 12.51
N VAL A 57 -9.50 -0.82 12.45
CA VAL A 57 -9.81 0.43 11.75
C VAL A 57 -9.66 1.62 12.67
N VAL A 58 -10.33 1.65 13.84
CA VAL A 58 -10.31 2.84 14.70
C VAL A 58 -8.92 3.06 15.30
N VAL A 59 -8.29 2.02 15.86
CA VAL A 59 -6.92 2.13 16.39
C VAL A 59 -5.94 2.36 15.25
N GLY A 60 -6.16 1.76 14.07
CA GLY A 60 -5.39 2.01 12.86
C GLY A 60 -5.44 3.48 12.43
N ALA A 61 -6.65 4.04 12.34
CA ALA A 61 -6.87 5.45 12.00
C ALA A 61 -6.25 6.40 13.03
N ALA A 62 -6.40 6.09 14.32
CA ALA A 62 -5.77 6.87 15.39
C ALA A 62 -4.23 6.85 15.27
N THR A 63 -3.64 5.70 14.95
CA THR A 63 -2.19 5.57 14.71
C THR A 63 -1.77 6.36 13.47
N TYR A 64 -2.54 6.29 12.40
CA TYR A 64 -2.33 7.08 11.19
C TYR A 64 -2.35 8.59 11.50
N LEU A 65 -3.38 9.06 12.19
CA LEU A 65 -3.49 10.47 12.57
C LEU A 65 -2.36 10.91 13.52
N ALA A 66 -1.95 10.05 14.44
CA ALA A 66 -0.83 10.33 15.32
C ALA A 66 0.50 10.51 14.56
N SER A 67 0.68 9.85 13.41
CA SER A 67 1.85 10.04 12.57
C SER A 67 1.97 11.47 12.00
N TRP A 68 0.86 12.18 11.89
CA TRP A 68 0.79 13.58 11.48
C TRP A 68 1.01 14.58 12.63
N GLY A 69 1.25 14.08 13.85
CA GLY A 69 1.37 14.91 15.04
C GLY A 69 2.40 16.04 14.91
N ARG A 70 3.56 15.77 14.31
CA ARG A 70 4.59 16.78 14.06
C ARG A 70 4.09 17.87 13.09
N TRP A 71 3.44 17.47 12.01
CA TRP A 71 2.87 18.40 11.02
C TRP A 71 1.76 19.25 11.66
N LEU A 72 0.85 18.64 12.40
CA LEU A 72 -0.24 19.34 13.09
C LEU A 72 0.28 20.36 14.10
N SER A 73 1.25 19.98 14.92
CA SER A 73 1.83 20.86 15.95
C SER A 73 2.64 22.02 15.38
N SER A 74 3.21 21.85 14.20
CA SER A 74 4.04 22.86 13.54
C SER A 74 3.33 23.63 12.43
N TYR A 75 2.04 23.35 12.21
CA TYR A 75 1.28 23.90 11.06
C TYR A 75 1.35 25.44 10.98
N SER A 76 1.27 26.13 12.12
CA SER A 76 1.32 27.61 12.18
C SER A 76 2.70 28.18 11.90
N THR A 77 3.76 27.45 12.22
CA THR A 77 5.15 27.92 12.15
C THR A 77 5.89 27.47 10.91
N MET A 78 5.51 26.34 10.31
CA MET A 78 6.14 25.86 9.09
C MET A 78 5.61 26.58 7.86
N THR A 79 6.53 27.09 7.03
CA THR A 79 6.22 27.53 5.67
C THR A 79 5.92 26.35 4.73
N PHE A 80 6.37 25.18 5.11
CA PHE A 80 6.13 23.94 4.39
C PHE A 80 4.64 23.60 4.40
N GLY A 81 4.03 23.55 3.23
CA GLY A 81 2.59 23.32 3.08
C GLY A 81 1.75 24.59 2.94
N LYS A 82 2.28 25.79 3.24
CA LYS A 82 1.56 27.05 3.07
C LYS A 82 1.84 27.76 1.75
N GLY A 83 2.98 27.52 1.13
CA GLY A 83 3.47 28.31 0.00
C GLY A 83 3.50 27.60 -1.34
N TRP A 84 3.46 26.38 -1.46
CA TRP A 84 3.75 25.60 -2.67
C TRP A 84 2.48 24.96 -3.28
N GLY A 85 1.38 25.72 -3.33
CA GLY A 85 0.08 25.12 -3.61
C GLY A 85 -0.37 24.18 -2.50
N GLY A 86 0.18 24.40 -1.29
CA GLY A 86 -0.13 23.59 -0.13
C GLY A 86 -1.59 23.57 0.23
N PRO A 87 -2.04 22.59 1.01
CA PRO A 87 -3.44 22.39 1.32
C PRO A 87 -4.02 23.63 1.98
N ARG A 88 -5.12 24.10 1.43
CA ARG A 88 -5.89 25.23 1.96
C ARG A 88 -7.01 24.69 2.80
N ALA A 89 -7.07 25.09 4.06
CA ALA A 89 -8.18 24.72 4.92
C ALA A 89 -9.49 25.27 4.37
N ASP A 90 -10.49 24.41 4.16
CA ASP A 90 -11.84 24.86 3.91
C ASP A 90 -12.35 25.71 5.10
N PRO A 91 -12.83 26.93 4.87
CA PRO A 91 -13.23 27.82 5.96
C PRO A 91 -14.40 27.29 6.80
N GLY A 92 -15.32 26.52 6.19
CA GLY A 92 -16.43 25.90 6.90
C GLY A 92 -15.97 24.79 7.81
N LEU A 93 -15.14 23.89 7.29
CA LEU A 93 -14.57 22.79 8.04
C LEU A 93 -13.61 23.29 9.13
N ALA A 94 -12.82 24.33 8.84
CA ALA A 94 -11.89 24.92 9.79
C ALA A 94 -12.57 25.50 11.03
N LYS A 95 -13.81 25.99 10.92
CA LYS A 95 -14.61 26.45 12.07
C LYS A 95 -15.01 25.33 13.01
N VAL A 96 -15.13 24.10 12.48
CA VAL A 96 -15.58 22.93 13.27
C VAL A 96 -14.40 22.18 13.88
N VAL A 97 -13.38 21.87 13.08
CA VAL A 97 -12.25 21.00 13.51
C VAL A 97 -10.93 21.74 13.72
N GLY A 98 -10.91 23.04 13.42
CA GLY A 98 -9.69 23.86 13.43
C GLY A 98 -8.91 23.80 12.11
N THR A 99 -8.16 24.86 11.84
CA THR A 99 -7.43 25.05 10.57
C THR A 99 -6.45 23.91 10.25
N PRO A 100 -5.64 23.38 11.19
CA PRO A 100 -4.70 22.31 10.86
C PRO A 100 -5.38 21.02 10.40
N LEU A 101 -6.46 20.61 11.05
CA LEU A 101 -7.19 19.40 10.66
C LEU A 101 -7.95 19.57 9.35
N ALA A 102 -8.54 20.75 9.12
CA ALA A 102 -9.19 21.06 7.86
C ALA A 102 -8.18 21.07 6.69
N ALA A 103 -6.98 21.60 6.91
CA ALA A 103 -5.91 21.57 5.91
C ALA A 103 -5.38 20.15 5.68
N LEU A 104 -5.31 19.31 6.73
CA LEU A 104 -4.94 17.91 6.59
C LEU A 104 -5.97 17.15 5.74
N TRP A 105 -7.26 17.40 5.96
CA TRP A 105 -8.31 16.83 5.14
C TRP A 105 -8.17 17.24 3.66
N ASP A 106 -8.00 18.51 3.40
CA ASP A 106 -7.80 19.02 2.03
C ASP A 106 -6.56 18.39 1.37
N TYR A 107 -5.47 18.22 2.10
CA TYR A 107 -4.28 17.51 1.63
C TYR A 107 -4.59 16.08 1.21
N HIS A 108 -5.41 15.35 1.99
CA HIS A 108 -5.81 13.99 1.63
C HIS A 108 -6.70 13.95 0.39
N VAL A 109 -7.61 14.91 0.26
CA VAL A 109 -8.45 15.04 -0.94
C VAL A 109 -7.59 15.34 -2.18
N GLN A 110 -6.61 16.23 -2.06
CA GLN A 110 -5.68 16.51 -3.15
C GLN A 110 -4.85 15.28 -3.53
N MET A 111 -4.32 14.55 -2.55
CA MET A 111 -3.59 13.31 -2.82
C MET A 111 -4.46 12.27 -3.53
N TYR A 112 -5.69 12.09 -3.08
CA TYR A 112 -6.64 11.17 -3.72
C TYR A 112 -6.90 11.59 -5.16
N ASN A 113 -7.24 12.86 -5.40
CA ASN A 113 -7.52 13.39 -6.74
C ASN A 113 -6.28 13.30 -7.66
N PHE A 114 -5.09 13.50 -7.12
CA PHE A 114 -3.86 13.34 -7.88
C PHE A 114 -3.67 11.89 -8.34
N HIS A 115 -3.85 10.93 -7.43
CA HIS A 115 -3.63 9.51 -7.75
C HIS A 115 -4.74 8.89 -8.61
N THR A 116 -5.96 9.43 -8.58
CA THR A 116 -7.10 8.92 -9.34
C THR A 116 -7.49 9.81 -10.53
N GLY A 117 -6.86 10.96 -10.66
CA GLY A 117 -7.18 11.93 -11.70
C GLY A 117 -6.55 11.60 -13.06
N ASP A 118 -7.06 12.27 -14.09
CA ASP A 118 -6.65 12.08 -15.48
C ASP A 118 -5.15 12.23 -15.71
N TYR A 119 -4.50 13.13 -14.95
CA TYR A 119 -3.06 13.30 -15.05
C TYR A 119 -2.30 11.99 -14.82
N MET A 120 -2.58 11.28 -13.72
CA MET A 120 -1.90 10.03 -13.41
C MET A 120 -2.37 8.87 -14.29
N MET A 121 -3.66 8.85 -14.64
CA MET A 121 -4.24 7.79 -15.48
C MET A 121 -3.68 7.76 -16.89
N HIS A 122 -3.24 8.91 -17.42
CA HIS A 122 -2.71 9.04 -18.77
C HIS A 122 -1.19 9.17 -18.81
N GLN A 123 -0.49 9.06 -17.68
CA GLN A 123 0.96 9.06 -17.70
C GLN A 123 1.50 7.79 -18.36
N THR A 124 2.35 7.99 -19.35
CA THR A 124 3.08 6.90 -19.98
C THR A 124 4.58 7.08 -19.71
N HIS A 125 5.25 5.99 -19.47
CA HIS A 125 6.69 5.99 -19.28
C HIS A 125 7.28 4.86 -20.15
N ALA A 126 8.33 5.16 -20.90
CA ALA A 126 8.98 4.17 -21.78
C ALA A 126 9.46 2.92 -21.01
N TYR A 127 9.72 3.07 -19.73
CA TYR A 127 10.17 2.01 -18.82
C TYR A 127 9.08 1.58 -17.82
N SER A 128 7.80 1.70 -18.19
CA SER A 128 6.72 1.23 -17.33
C SER A 128 6.73 -0.29 -17.19
N ALA A 129 6.55 -0.77 -15.95
CA ALA A 129 6.43 -2.19 -15.65
C ALA A 129 4.95 -2.57 -15.49
N HIS A 130 4.48 -3.50 -16.33
CA HIS A 130 3.11 -4.00 -16.21
C HIS A 130 2.97 -4.87 -14.94
N PRO A 131 1.90 -4.73 -14.13
CA PRO A 131 1.74 -5.49 -12.88
C PRO A 131 1.89 -7.00 -13.03
N ALA A 132 1.39 -7.61 -14.10
CA ALA A 132 1.55 -9.04 -14.34
C ALA A 132 3.01 -9.50 -14.46
N GLY A 133 3.91 -8.60 -14.86
CA GLY A 133 5.34 -8.87 -14.95
C GLY A 133 6.08 -8.80 -13.60
N TRP A 134 5.46 -8.23 -12.56
CA TRP A 134 6.11 -8.08 -11.26
C TRP A 134 6.40 -9.41 -10.57
N LEU A 135 5.54 -10.41 -10.76
CA LEU A 135 5.75 -11.77 -10.20
C LEU A 135 7.08 -12.38 -10.64
N ILE A 136 7.49 -12.12 -11.87
CA ILE A 136 8.71 -12.68 -12.44
C ILE A 136 9.83 -11.65 -12.58
N MET A 137 9.62 -10.44 -12.04
CA MET A 137 10.55 -9.29 -12.19
C MET A 137 10.94 -9.03 -13.63
N GLN A 138 9.99 -9.11 -14.56
CA GLN A 138 10.22 -8.95 -15.98
C GLN A 138 10.84 -7.60 -16.33
N ARG A 139 10.49 -6.54 -15.59
CA ARG A 139 11.03 -5.20 -15.79
C ARG A 139 11.21 -4.53 -14.43
N PRO A 140 12.44 -4.49 -13.87
CA PRO A 140 12.71 -3.79 -12.62
C PRO A 140 12.49 -2.29 -12.77
N ILE A 141 12.15 -1.62 -11.68
CA ILE A 141 11.89 -0.17 -11.67
C ILE A 141 13.24 0.56 -11.72
N GLY A 142 13.44 1.44 -12.70
CA GLY A 142 14.55 2.39 -12.69
C GLY A 142 14.29 3.48 -11.65
N ILE A 143 15.15 3.57 -10.64
CA ILE A 143 15.07 4.59 -9.59
C ILE A 143 15.76 5.88 -10.04
N ASP A 144 16.90 5.73 -10.68
CA ASP A 144 17.71 6.82 -11.21
C ASP A 144 18.41 6.38 -12.50
N ALA A 145 18.52 7.27 -13.46
CA ALA A 145 19.20 7.02 -14.71
C ALA A 145 19.98 8.25 -15.19
N VAL A 146 21.26 8.09 -15.42
CA VAL A 146 22.11 9.09 -16.05
C VAL A 146 22.42 8.61 -17.46
N ASN A 147 21.88 9.30 -18.45
CA ASN A 147 22.09 9.00 -19.86
C ASN A 147 23.25 9.80 -20.42
N ASP A 148 23.76 9.38 -21.59
CA ASP A 148 24.71 10.12 -22.40
C ASP A 148 26.07 10.44 -21.70
N ILE A 149 26.51 9.56 -20.81
CA ILE A 149 27.82 9.66 -20.18
C ILE A 149 28.89 9.46 -21.26
N LYS A 150 29.72 10.46 -21.47
CA LYS A 150 30.75 10.41 -22.53
C LYS A 150 31.91 9.48 -22.17
N PRO A 151 32.58 8.89 -23.17
CA PRO A 151 33.79 8.11 -22.95
C PRO A 151 34.81 8.85 -22.09
N GLY A 152 35.41 8.16 -21.11
CA GLY A 152 36.36 8.72 -20.16
C GLY A 152 35.73 9.50 -19.00
N GLN A 153 34.42 9.66 -18.93
CA GLN A 153 33.68 10.26 -17.81
C GLN A 153 32.97 9.19 -16.99
N ASP A 154 32.92 9.37 -15.64
CA ASP A 154 32.15 8.54 -14.71
C ASP A 154 32.31 7.01 -14.90
N GLY A 155 33.48 6.55 -15.35
CA GLY A 155 33.76 5.13 -15.59
C GLY A 155 33.22 4.58 -16.91
N CYS A 156 32.88 5.42 -17.86
CA CYS A 156 32.48 5.03 -19.21
C CYS A 156 33.70 4.69 -20.08
N ASP A 157 33.92 3.41 -20.38
CA ASP A 157 35.01 2.92 -21.23
C ASP A 157 34.56 2.62 -22.68
N ALA A 158 33.36 3.05 -23.07
CA ALA A 158 32.84 2.83 -24.40
C ALA A 158 33.69 3.57 -25.47
N VAL A 159 33.91 2.92 -26.59
CA VAL A 159 34.66 3.50 -27.71
C VAL A 159 33.66 3.99 -28.76
N GLY A 160 33.52 5.31 -28.90
CA GLY A 160 32.67 5.91 -29.95
C GLY A 160 31.17 5.94 -29.64
N ASP A 161 30.75 5.63 -28.40
CA ASP A 161 29.36 5.68 -27.96
C ASP A 161 29.27 6.23 -26.55
N THR A 162 28.05 6.43 -26.03
CA THR A 162 27.78 6.91 -24.69
C THR A 162 27.41 5.77 -23.75
N CYS A 163 27.65 5.95 -22.45
CA CYS A 163 27.24 5.00 -21.42
C CYS A 163 25.95 5.44 -20.76
N LEU A 164 25.24 4.46 -20.20
CA LEU A 164 24.08 4.62 -19.35
C LEU A 164 24.38 4.07 -17.96
N ARG A 165 24.13 4.86 -16.93
CA ARG A 165 24.17 4.40 -15.54
C ARG A 165 22.75 4.37 -14.99
N VAL A 166 22.30 3.21 -14.52
CA VAL A 166 20.96 3.04 -13.96
C VAL A 166 21.01 2.41 -12.58
N ILE A 167 20.29 2.99 -11.65
CA ILE A 167 19.99 2.36 -10.35
C ILE A 167 18.60 1.71 -10.48
N SER A 168 18.56 0.40 -10.41
CA SER A 168 17.32 -0.36 -10.53
C SER A 168 16.89 -0.91 -9.17
N GLY A 169 15.63 -0.65 -8.80
CA GLY A 169 14.96 -1.29 -7.65
C GLY A 169 14.50 -2.68 -8.05
N MET A 170 15.26 -3.70 -7.65
CA MET A 170 14.98 -5.09 -7.97
C MET A 170 14.91 -5.90 -6.68
N GLY A 171 13.91 -6.79 -6.58
CA GLY A 171 13.86 -7.78 -5.52
C GLY A 171 15.02 -8.78 -5.64
N THR A 172 15.34 -9.52 -4.57
CA THR A 172 16.32 -10.61 -4.63
C THR A 172 15.80 -11.71 -5.56
N PRO A 173 16.38 -11.95 -6.75
CA PRO A 173 15.76 -12.78 -7.79
C PRO A 173 15.41 -14.18 -7.33
N VAL A 174 16.34 -14.86 -6.67
CA VAL A 174 16.14 -16.25 -6.21
C VAL A 174 14.98 -16.32 -5.21
N LEU A 175 14.95 -15.41 -4.23
CA LEU A 175 13.92 -15.40 -3.19
C LEU A 175 12.56 -15.06 -3.79
N TRP A 176 12.51 -14.12 -4.73
CA TRP A 176 11.30 -13.70 -5.41
C TRP A 176 10.69 -14.81 -6.27
N TRP A 177 11.50 -15.46 -7.09
CA TRP A 177 11.05 -16.56 -7.94
C TRP A 177 10.63 -17.79 -7.11
N MET A 178 11.38 -18.11 -6.05
CA MET A 178 10.95 -19.16 -5.12
C MET A 178 9.61 -18.85 -4.46
N ALA A 179 9.38 -17.60 -4.08
CA ALA A 179 8.09 -17.17 -3.53
C ALA A 179 6.95 -17.28 -4.56
N ALA A 180 7.20 -16.92 -5.82
CA ALA A 180 6.23 -17.08 -6.91
C ALA A 180 5.90 -18.56 -7.17
N ILE A 181 6.91 -19.45 -7.18
CA ILE A 181 6.72 -20.90 -7.32
C ILE A 181 5.95 -21.46 -6.12
N ALA A 182 6.32 -21.05 -4.89
CA ALA A 182 5.63 -21.48 -3.68
C ALA A 182 4.17 -21.03 -3.66
N LEU A 183 3.88 -19.81 -4.14
CA LEU A 183 2.53 -19.31 -4.29
C LEU A 183 1.73 -20.15 -5.29
N ALA A 184 2.30 -20.42 -6.48
CA ALA A 184 1.66 -21.26 -7.49
C ALA A 184 1.38 -22.67 -6.95
N ALA A 185 2.35 -23.30 -6.29
CA ALA A 185 2.19 -24.59 -5.63
C ALA A 185 1.11 -24.54 -4.53
N GLY A 186 1.09 -23.47 -3.73
CA GLY A 186 0.07 -23.25 -2.70
C GLY A 186 -1.34 -23.14 -3.29
N ILE A 187 -1.51 -22.42 -4.40
CA ILE A 187 -2.78 -22.30 -5.12
C ILE A 187 -3.23 -23.65 -5.65
N VAL A 188 -2.35 -24.41 -6.29
CA VAL A 188 -2.67 -25.77 -6.78
C VAL A 188 -3.08 -26.67 -5.63
N TRP A 189 -2.35 -26.66 -4.53
CA TRP A 189 -2.66 -27.47 -3.36
C TRP A 189 -3.98 -27.05 -2.70
N TRP A 190 -4.25 -25.75 -2.61
CA TRP A 190 -5.51 -25.23 -2.09
C TRP A 190 -6.70 -25.69 -2.93
N ILE A 191 -6.58 -25.64 -4.26
CA ILE A 191 -7.66 -26.06 -5.17
C ILE A 191 -7.85 -27.59 -5.13
N ALA A 192 -6.77 -28.34 -5.23
CA ALA A 192 -6.81 -29.81 -5.32
C ALA A 192 -7.13 -30.48 -3.96
N GLY A 193 -6.48 -29.99 -2.90
CA GLY A 193 -6.64 -30.56 -1.56
C GLY A 193 -7.72 -29.91 -0.72
N ARG A 194 -8.31 -28.80 -1.17
CA ARG A 194 -9.23 -27.93 -0.39
C ARG A 194 -8.68 -27.59 0.99
N ASP A 195 -7.37 -27.43 1.08
CA ASP A 195 -6.69 -27.14 2.34
C ASP A 195 -6.78 -25.63 2.64
N TRP A 196 -7.68 -25.26 3.53
CA TRP A 196 -7.96 -23.89 3.90
C TRP A 196 -6.74 -23.14 4.51
N ARG A 197 -5.73 -23.85 4.98
CA ARG A 197 -4.50 -23.24 5.54
C ARG A 197 -3.76 -22.36 4.53
N PHE A 198 -3.91 -22.64 3.24
CA PHE A 198 -3.35 -21.83 2.16
C PHE A 198 -4.17 -20.59 1.81
N THR A 199 -5.40 -20.47 2.34
CA THR A 199 -6.28 -19.32 2.04
C THR A 199 -5.64 -18.00 2.48
N LEU A 200 -5.08 -17.94 3.70
CA LEU A 200 -4.52 -16.70 4.23
C LEU A 200 -3.34 -16.17 3.40
N PRO A 201 -2.28 -16.93 3.11
CA PRO A 201 -1.20 -16.43 2.27
C PRO A 201 -1.65 -16.06 0.85
N ILE A 202 -2.58 -16.83 0.24
CA ILE A 202 -3.10 -16.52 -1.10
C ILE A 202 -3.88 -15.20 -1.09
N VAL A 203 -4.77 -15.01 -0.11
CA VAL A 203 -5.57 -13.77 0.02
C VAL A 203 -4.67 -12.59 0.36
N ALA A 204 -3.69 -12.76 1.24
CA ALA A 204 -2.72 -11.72 1.55
C ALA A 204 -1.95 -11.27 0.30
N MET A 205 -1.47 -12.22 -0.51
CA MET A 205 -0.81 -11.89 -1.78
C MET A 205 -1.75 -11.18 -2.75
N ALA A 206 -2.96 -11.70 -2.95
CA ALA A 206 -3.93 -11.11 -3.88
C ALA A 206 -4.37 -9.68 -3.47
N SER A 207 -4.37 -9.37 -2.18
CA SER A 207 -4.76 -8.05 -1.68
C SER A 207 -3.63 -7.02 -1.74
N THR A 208 -2.39 -7.46 -1.86
CA THR A 208 -1.21 -6.57 -1.94
C THR A 208 -0.71 -6.37 -3.36
N TRP A 209 -1.20 -7.18 -4.28
CA TRP A 209 -0.93 -7.11 -5.72
C TRP A 209 -1.75 -6.02 -6.39
#